data_2bc1ca996c36d54d5eaf58cea1264589
#
_entry.id   2bc1ca996c36d54d5eaf58cea1264589
#
_cell.length_a   1.000
_cell.length_b   1.000
_cell.length_c   1.000
_cell.angle_alpha   90.00
_cell.angle_beta   90.00
_cell.angle_gamma   90.00
#
_symmetry.space_group_name_H-M   'P 1'
#
loop_
_entity.id
_entity.type
_entity.pdbx_description
1 polymer ?
#
loop_
_entity_poly.entity_id
_entity_poly.type
_entity_poly.pdbx_seq_one_letter_code
_entity_poly.pdbx_strand_id
1 'polypeptide(L)'
;SIMGFLFYNFHPAKVFLGDCGALYIGFMISVISLLGFGYNVSTFFTLGAPIVVLMVPIMDTLIAIIRRKVHHKKFSEADKAHLHHNLMFKLKLGHRKSVIVLYGVTFLFSLTSYIYLYDPTLGTIMFIILMLIFELFVEMTNMVSRKYKPLLTIINIFVQSDHLPKIKI
;
A
#
# COMPACT_ATOMS: atom_id res chain seq x y z
N SER A 1 12.33 12.89 -15.24
CA SER A 1 11.25 12.65 -16.25
C SER A 1 9.89 12.36 -15.61
N ILE A 2 9.79 11.48 -14.57
CA ILE A 2 8.52 11.14 -13.90
C ILE A 2 7.85 12.38 -13.26
N MET A 3 8.62 13.26 -12.65
CA MET A 3 8.11 14.53 -12.09
C MET A 3 7.45 15.41 -13.16
N GLY A 4 8.04 15.51 -14.36
CA GLY A 4 7.45 16.24 -15.48
C GLY A 4 6.14 15.61 -15.96
N PHE A 5 6.07 14.27 -16.03
CA PHE A 5 4.83 13.55 -16.35
C PHE A 5 3.74 13.83 -15.32
N LEU A 6 4.06 13.93 -14.03
CA LEU A 6 3.09 14.14 -12.95
C LEU A 6 2.27 15.42 -13.14
N PHE A 7 2.86 16.50 -13.67
CA PHE A 7 2.13 17.75 -13.96
C PHE A 7 0.97 17.56 -14.95
N TYR A 8 1.14 16.64 -15.91
CA TYR A 8 0.12 16.36 -16.92
C TYR A 8 -0.84 15.24 -16.50
N ASN A 9 -0.40 14.37 -15.59
CA ASN A 9 -1.20 13.25 -15.09
C ASN A 9 -2.02 13.61 -13.85
N PHE A 10 -1.66 14.69 -13.12
CA PHE A 10 -2.40 15.11 -11.94
C PHE A 10 -3.82 15.56 -12.32
N HIS A 11 -4.77 15.28 -11.43
CA HIS A 11 -6.20 15.53 -11.71
C HIS A 11 -6.53 17.00 -12.02
N PRO A 12 -7.24 17.33 -13.09
CA PRO A 12 -7.73 16.45 -14.16
C PRO A 12 -6.62 16.00 -15.12
N ALA A 13 -6.46 14.69 -15.28
CA ALA A 13 -5.38 14.11 -16.08
C ALA A 13 -5.56 14.44 -17.57
N LYS A 14 -4.51 15.01 -18.19
CA LYS A 14 -4.42 15.27 -19.62
C LYS A 14 -3.69 14.17 -20.39
N VAL A 15 -2.82 13.44 -19.71
CA VAL A 15 -2.00 12.36 -20.28
C VAL A 15 -2.01 11.18 -19.33
N PHE A 16 -2.10 9.97 -19.88
CA PHE A 16 -2.02 8.71 -19.14
C PHE A 16 -0.73 7.97 -19.47
N LEU A 17 -0.16 7.29 -18.48
CA LEU A 17 1.12 6.58 -18.62
C LEU A 17 1.03 5.39 -19.58
N GLY A 18 -0.11 4.69 -19.59
CA GLY A 18 -0.33 3.48 -20.36
C GLY A 18 0.56 2.31 -19.95
N ASP A 19 0.38 1.17 -20.60
CA ASP A 19 1.12 -0.05 -20.28
C ASP A 19 2.61 0.08 -20.63
N CYS A 20 2.96 0.73 -21.75
CA CYS A 20 4.35 0.99 -22.12
C CYS A 20 5.10 1.77 -21.04
N GLY A 21 4.50 2.82 -20.51
CA GLY A 21 5.12 3.62 -19.45
C GLY A 21 5.24 2.86 -18.13
N ALA A 22 4.21 2.08 -17.77
CA ALA A 22 4.23 1.24 -16.58
C ALA A 22 5.35 0.17 -16.65
N LEU A 23 5.47 -0.53 -17.79
CA LEU A 23 6.52 -1.52 -18.03
C LEU A 23 7.92 -0.89 -18.02
N TYR A 24 8.08 0.30 -18.62
CA TYR A 24 9.34 1.04 -18.60
C TYR A 24 9.75 1.41 -17.18
N ILE A 25 8.83 1.92 -16.36
CA ILE A 25 9.11 2.26 -14.95
C ILE A 25 9.49 1.01 -14.17
N GLY A 26 8.76 -0.11 -14.34
CA GLY A 26 9.07 -1.38 -13.70
C GLY A 26 10.47 -1.90 -14.07
N PHE A 27 10.81 -1.83 -15.36
CA PHE A 27 12.16 -2.18 -15.85
C PHE A 27 13.23 -1.29 -15.21
N MET A 28 13.05 0.03 -15.17
CA MET A 28 14.00 0.95 -14.56
C MET A 28 14.19 0.69 -13.06
N ILE A 29 13.12 0.41 -12.33
CA ILE A 29 13.20 0.05 -10.90
C ILE A 29 14.01 -1.24 -10.73
N SER A 30 13.79 -2.24 -11.57
CA SER A 30 14.53 -3.51 -11.55
C SER A 30 16.02 -3.30 -11.81
N VAL A 31 16.38 -2.51 -12.84
CA VAL A 31 17.78 -2.20 -13.17
C VAL A 31 18.46 -1.47 -12.02
N ILE A 32 17.84 -0.44 -11.47
CA ILE A 32 18.39 0.34 -10.34
C ILE A 32 18.59 -0.56 -9.13
N SER A 33 17.65 -1.45 -8.85
CA SER A 33 17.75 -2.40 -7.74
C SER A 33 18.93 -3.35 -7.92
N LEU A 34 19.13 -3.88 -9.13
CA LEU A 34 20.25 -4.78 -9.44
C LEU A 34 21.61 -4.07 -9.39
N LEU A 35 21.69 -2.82 -9.83
CA LEU A 35 22.92 -2.03 -9.73
C LEU A 35 23.36 -1.80 -8.27
N GLY A 36 22.44 -1.80 -7.32
CA GLY A 36 22.75 -1.71 -5.90
C GLY A 36 23.53 -2.91 -5.34
N PHE A 37 23.53 -4.07 -6.02
CA PHE A 37 24.30 -5.25 -5.59
C PHE A 37 25.83 -5.04 -5.58
N GLY A 38 26.34 -4.09 -6.34
CA GLY A 38 27.79 -3.82 -6.42
C GLY A 38 28.34 -2.97 -5.27
N TYR A 39 27.48 -2.37 -4.48
CA TYR A 39 27.88 -1.55 -3.33
C TYR A 39 27.59 -2.34 -2.05
N ASN A 40 28.49 -2.33 -1.08
CA ASN A 40 28.47 -3.07 0.21
C ASN A 40 27.16 -3.00 1.02
N VAL A 41 26.04 -2.94 0.34
CA VAL A 41 24.68 -2.92 0.90
C VAL A 41 24.19 -4.37 0.98
N SER A 42 23.57 -4.74 2.10
CA SER A 42 22.97 -6.07 2.28
C SER A 42 22.08 -6.44 1.10
N THR A 43 22.27 -7.65 0.55
CA THR A 43 21.41 -8.21 -0.52
C THR A 43 19.94 -8.13 -0.16
N PHE A 44 19.61 -8.32 1.09
CA PHE A 44 18.26 -8.20 1.62
C PHE A 44 17.69 -6.79 1.45
N PHE A 45 18.51 -5.76 1.70
CA PHE A 45 18.08 -4.37 1.49
C PHE A 45 17.87 -4.07 0.00
N THR A 46 18.80 -4.49 -0.84
CA THR A 46 18.76 -4.22 -2.29
C THR A 46 17.50 -4.78 -2.95
N LEU A 47 17.06 -5.96 -2.53
CA LEU A 47 15.82 -6.58 -3.01
C LEU A 47 14.58 -6.11 -2.26
N GLY A 48 14.70 -5.85 -0.97
CA GLY A 48 13.59 -5.45 -0.10
C GLY A 48 13.14 -4.01 -0.29
N ALA A 49 14.08 -3.08 -0.46
CA ALA A 49 13.76 -1.65 -0.57
C ALA A 49 12.77 -1.32 -1.69
N PRO A 50 12.91 -1.82 -2.93
CA PRO A 50 11.91 -1.59 -3.99
C PRO A 50 10.54 -2.15 -3.64
N ILE A 51 10.46 -3.29 -2.96
CA ILE A 51 9.19 -3.89 -2.50
C ILE A 51 8.52 -2.98 -1.48
N VAL A 52 9.28 -2.45 -0.52
CA VAL A 52 8.76 -1.52 0.50
C VAL A 52 8.29 -0.21 -0.14
N VAL A 53 9.04 0.35 -1.08
CA VAL A 53 8.65 1.57 -1.81
C VAL A 53 7.36 1.35 -2.62
N LEU A 54 7.20 0.17 -3.23
CA LEU A 54 6.03 -0.20 -4.01
C LEU A 54 4.93 -0.86 -3.16
N MET A 55 5.01 -0.78 -1.81
CA MET A 55 4.11 -1.53 -0.92
C MET A 55 2.64 -1.19 -1.16
N VAL A 56 2.30 0.08 -1.38
CA VAL A 56 0.90 0.51 -1.60
C VAL A 56 0.29 -0.14 -2.84
N PRO A 57 0.87 -0.06 -4.05
CA PRO A 57 0.32 -0.75 -5.21
C PRO A 57 0.35 -2.28 -5.09
N ILE A 58 1.36 -2.86 -4.42
CA ILE A 58 1.42 -4.31 -4.17
C ILE A 58 0.25 -4.72 -3.27
N MET A 59 0.02 -4.02 -2.17
CA MET A 59 -1.08 -4.31 -1.26
C MET A 59 -2.45 -4.10 -1.90
N ASP A 60 -2.62 -3.07 -2.75
CA ASP A 60 -3.88 -2.85 -3.48
C ASP A 60 -4.21 -4.04 -4.40
N THR A 61 -3.22 -4.57 -5.12
CA THR A 61 -3.40 -5.76 -5.96
C THR A 61 -3.66 -7.02 -5.15
N LEU A 62 -2.93 -7.24 -4.05
CA LEU A 62 -3.14 -8.39 -3.15
C LEU A 62 -4.54 -8.38 -2.54
N ILE A 63 -4.98 -7.23 -2.02
CA ILE A 63 -6.34 -7.06 -1.47
C ILE A 63 -7.39 -7.35 -2.55
N ALA A 64 -7.19 -6.89 -3.79
CA ALA A 64 -8.08 -7.18 -4.89
C ALA A 64 -8.16 -8.70 -5.20
N ILE A 65 -7.03 -9.40 -5.19
CA ILE A 65 -6.96 -10.86 -5.39
C ILE A 65 -7.69 -11.60 -4.26
N ILE A 66 -7.40 -11.26 -3.00
CA ILE A 66 -8.04 -11.87 -1.82
C ILE A 66 -9.56 -11.64 -1.87
N ARG A 67 -10.00 -10.42 -2.15
CA ARG A 67 -11.43 -10.08 -2.27
C ARG A 67 -12.13 -10.90 -3.33
N ARG A 68 -11.53 -11.05 -4.53
CA ARG A 68 -12.09 -11.88 -5.60
C ARG A 68 -12.20 -13.34 -5.16
N LYS A 69 -11.18 -13.87 -4.50
CA LYS A 69 -11.18 -15.24 -3.97
C LYS A 69 -12.27 -15.44 -2.91
N VAL A 70 -12.44 -14.51 -1.98
CA VAL A 70 -13.46 -14.56 -0.92
C VAL A 70 -14.87 -14.48 -1.51
N HIS A 71 -15.06 -13.71 -2.59
CA HIS A 71 -16.35 -13.56 -3.26
C HIS A 71 -16.58 -14.54 -4.42
N HIS A 72 -15.72 -15.56 -4.60
CA HIS A 72 -15.79 -16.57 -5.68
C HIS A 72 -15.88 -15.97 -7.09
N LYS A 73 -15.26 -14.80 -7.31
CA LYS A 73 -15.22 -14.13 -8.60
C LYS A 73 -14.02 -14.58 -9.44
N LYS A 74 -14.16 -14.52 -10.77
CA LYS A 74 -13.06 -14.82 -11.70
C LYS A 74 -11.97 -13.75 -11.59
N PHE A 75 -10.69 -14.13 -11.76
CA PHE A 75 -9.56 -13.21 -11.71
C PHE A 75 -9.61 -12.12 -12.80
N SER A 76 -10.28 -12.38 -13.93
CA SER A 76 -10.42 -11.44 -15.04
C SER A 76 -11.58 -10.45 -14.89
N GLU A 77 -12.43 -10.57 -13.85
CA GLU A 77 -13.52 -9.61 -13.65
C GLU A 77 -12.98 -8.24 -13.23
N ALA A 78 -13.56 -7.20 -13.84
CA ALA A 78 -13.23 -5.82 -13.48
C ALA A 78 -13.61 -5.55 -12.02
N ASP A 79 -12.64 -5.07 -11.24
CA ASP A 79 -12.84 -4.73 -9.84
C ASP A 79 -12.83 -3.21 -9.67
N LYS A 80 -13.94 -2.66 -9.18
CA LYS A 80 -14.10 -1.21 -8.91
C LYS A 80 -13.80 -0.83 -7.46
N ALA A 81 -13.30 -1.76 -6.63
CA ALA A 81 -13.10 -1.51 -5.20
C ALA A 81 -11.60 -1.38 -4.82
N HIS A 82 -10.78 -0.81 -5.72
CA HIS A 82 -9.39 -0.46 -5.44
C HIS A 82 -9.27 0.56 -4.30
N LEU A 83 -8.10 0.65 -3.68
CA LEU A 83 -7.80 1.49 -2.53
C LEU A 83 -8.24 2.95 -2.75
N HIS A 84 -7.91 3.54 -3.90
CA HIS A 84 -8.31 4.91 -4.23
C HIS A 84 -9.83 5.10 -4.32
N HIS A 85 -10.58 4.11 -4.84
CA HIS A 85 -12.05 4.16 -4.87
C HIS A 85 -12.66 4.12 -3.46
N ASN A 86 -12.10 3.31 -2.58
CA ASN A 86 -12.55 3.25 -1.19
C ASN A 86 -12.29 4.58 -0.46
N LEU A 87 -11.13 5.21 -0.66
CA LEU A 87 -10.83 6.54 -0.14
C LEU A 87 -11.83 7.59 -0.66
N MET A 88 -12.14 7.54 -1.96
CA MET A 88 -13.08 8.49 -2.56
C MET A 88 -14.50 8.35 -2.05
N PHE A 89 -15.02 7.12 -2.03
CA PHE A 89 -16.44 6.86 -1.80
C PHE A 89 -16.78 6.59 -0.35
N LYS A 90 -15.97 5.82 0.39
CA LYS A 90 -16.25 5.52 1.80
C LYS A 90 -15.84 6.65 2.73
N LEU A 91 -14.67 7.27 2.51
CA LEU A 91 -14.22 8.40 3.30
C LEU A 91 -14.66 9.76 2.73
N LYS A 92 -15.35 9.79 1.57
CA LYS A 92 -15.85 11.00 0.92
C LYS A 92 -14.77 12.08 0.68
N LEU A 93 -13.50 11.66 0.52
CA LEU A 93 -12.38 12.59 0.38
C LEU A 93 -12.34 13.30 -0.98
N GLY A 94 -13.01 12.76 -2.00
CA GLY A 94 -12.88 13.20 -3.38
C GLY A 94 -11.56 12.75 -4.02
N HIS A 95 -11.44 12.88 -5.35
CA HIS A 95 -10.33 12.28 -6.11
C HIS A 95 -8.96 12.85 -5.72
N ARG A 96 -8.79 14.18 -5.70
CA ARG A 96 -7.50 14.83 -5.41
C ARG A 96 -6.95 14.47 -4.03
N LYS A 97 -7.80 14.55 -3.00
CA LYS A 97 -7.40 14.25 -1.61
C LYS A 97 -7.04 12.77 -1.45
N SER A 98 -7.77 11.86 -2.11
CA SER A 98 -7.47 10.42 -2.07
C SER A 98 -6.09 10.13 -2.66
N VAL A 99 -5.71 10.75 -3.77
CA VAL A 99 -4.39 10.59 -4.39
C VAL A 99 -3.28 11.14 -3.48
N ILE A 100 -3.49 12.31 -2.87
CA ILE A 100 -2.52 12.91 -1.94
C ILE A 100 -2.31 12.01 -0.73
N VAL A 101 -3.37 11.42 -0.17
CA VAL A 101 -3.27 10.45 0.94
C VAL A 101 -2.43 9.24 0.53
N LEU A 102 -2.68 8.67 -0.67
CA LEU A 102 -1.88 7.55 -1.18
C LEU A 102 -0.41 7.91 -1.36
N TYR A 103 -0.10 9.10 -1.86
CA TYR A 103 1.28 9.58 -1.94
C TYR A 103 1.92 9.72 -0.55
N GLY A 104 1.18 10.25 0.43
CA GLY A 104 1.65 10.34 1.81
C GLY A 104 1.97 8.97 2.41
N VAL A 105 1.08 7.99 2.24
CA VAL A 105 1.31 6.61 2.71
C VAL A 105 2.52 5.98 2.02
N THR A 106 2.65 6.12 0.69
CA THR A 106 3.80 5.62 -0.06
C THR A 106 5.10 6.27 0.41
N PHE A 107 5.07 7.58 0.67
CA PHE A 107 6.22 8.31 1.21
C PHE A 107 6.64 7.78 2.59
N LEU A 108 5.68 7.50 3.48
CA LEU A 108 5.97 6.92 4.80
C LEU A 108 6.63 5.54 4.67
N PHE A 109 6.14 4.66 3.78
CA PHE A 109 6.80 3.38 3.50
C PHE A 109 8.22 3.58 2.95
N SER A 110 8.42 4.50 2.03
CA SER A 110 9.76 4.82 1.51
C SER A 110 10.70 5.31 2.60
N LEU A 111 10.18 6.10 3.54
CA LEU A 111 10.95 6.61 4.67
C LEU A 111 11.41 5.48 5.60
N THR A 112 10.59 4.45 5.85
CA THR A 112 11.01 3.29 6.64
C THR A 112 12.18 2.55 5.98
N SER A 113 12.17 2.42 4.65
CA SER A 113 13.27 1.84 3.88
C SER A 113 14.56 2.67 4.00
N TYR A 114 14.44 4.00 3.99
CA TYR A 114 15.59 4.89 4.17
C TYR A 114 16.17 4.80 5.61
N ILE A 115 15.32 4.79 6.64
CA ILE A 115 15.75 4.65 8.03
C ILE A 115 16.44 3.31 8.25
N TYR A 116 15.97 2.24 7.63
CA TYR A 116 16.59 0.91 7.70
C TYR A 116 18.08 0.90 7.30
N LEU A 117 18.50 1.80 6.41
CA LEU A 117 19.93 1.93 6.02
C LEU A 117 20.83 2.35 7.18
N TYR A 118 20.31 3.16 8.09
CA TYR A 118 21.09 3.70 9.22
C TYR A 118 20.91 2.84 10.48
N ASP A 119 19.68 2.42 10.75
CA ASP A 119 19.32 1.56 11.87
C ASP A 119 18.30 0.50 11.42
N PRO A 120 18.76 -0.72 11.13
CA PRO A 120 17.89 -1.82 10.70
C PRO A 120 16.78 -2.16 11.69
N THR A 121 17.05 -2.03 13.00
CA THR A 121 16.08 -2.33 14.05
C THR A 121 14.95 -1.32 14.04
N LEU A 122 15.30 -0.03 14.04
CA LEU A 122 14.32 1.06 14.00
C LEU A 122 13.49 1.03 12.71
N GLY A 123 14.14 0.86 11.56
CA GLY A 123 13.47 0.77 10.26
C GLY A 123 12.47 -0.39 10.20
N THR A 124 12.85 -1.57 10.73
CA THR A 124 11.96 -2.74 10.80
C THR A 124 10.76 -2.50 11.71
N ILE A 125 10.97 -1.93 12.90
CA ILE A 125 9.88 -1.63 13.85
C ILE A 125 8.90 -0.64 13.20
N MET A 126 9.39 0.44 12.60
CA MET A 126 8.54 1.43 11.93
C MET A 126 7.75 0.81 10.75
N PHE A 127 8.37 -0.08 9.98
CA PHE A 127 7.70 -0.79 8.89
C PHE A 127 6.57 -1.68 9.43
N ILE A 128 6.80 -2.45 10.49
CA ILE A 128 5.77 -3.31 11.11
C ILE A 128 4.60 -2.47 11.63
N ILE A 129 4.88 -1.37 12.33
CA ILE A 129 3.84 -0.47 12.84
C ILE A 129 3.01 0.09 11.67
N LEU A 130 3.66 0.54 10.60
CA LEU A 130 2.97 1.10 9.43
C LEU A 130 2.11 0.06 8.72
N MET A 131 2.59 -1.19 8.62
CA MET A 131 1.83 -2.32 8.08
C MET A 131 0.59 -2.63 8.92
N LEU A 132 0.71 -2.63 10.25
CA LEU A 132 -0.44 -2.83 11.15
C LEU A 132 -1.48 -1.72 11.01
N ILE A 133 -1.04 -0.46 10.92
CA ILE A 133 -1.94 0.68 10.68
C ILE A 133 -2.65 0.54 9.32
N PHE A 134 -1.93 0.12 8.29
CA PHE A 134 -2.50 -0.09 6.96
C PHE A 134 -3.53 -1.22 6.96
N GLU A 135 -3.24 -2.34 7.62
CA GLU A 135 -4.17 -3.47 7.75
C GLU A 135 -5.43 -3.06 8.53
N LEU A 136 -5.29 -2.35 9.64
CA LEU A 136 -6.44 -1.78 10.38
C LEU A 136 -7.30 -0.88 9.48
N PHE A 137 -6.67 -0.05 8.64
CA PHE A 137 -7.39 0.78 7.68
C PHE A 137 -8.20 -0.07 6.68
N VAL A 138 -7.61 -1.14 6.14
CA VAL A 138 -8.27 -2.09 5.23
C VAL A 138 -9.47 -2.76 5.89
N GLU A 139 -9.33 -3.19 7.15
CA GLU A 139 -10.41 -3.82 7.92
C GLU A 139 -11.54 -2.83 8.25
N MET A 140 -11.22 -1.62 8.72
CA MET A 140 -12.20 -0.59 9.04
C MET A 140 -13.00 -0.16 7.81
N THR A 141 -12.37 -0.11 6.66
CA THR A 141 -13.04 0.23 5.39
C THR A 141 -13.78 -0.95 4.76
N ASN A 142 -13.74 -2.15 5.37
CA ASN A 142 -14.34 -3.37 4.82
C ASN A 142 -13.95 -3.60 3.35
N MET A 143 -12.68 -3.46 3.01
CA MET A 143 -12.20 -3.59 1.63
C MET A 143 -12.27 -5.01 1.12
N VAL A 144 -12.02 -6.00 1.97
CA VAL A 144 -12.06 -7.43 1.61
C VAL A 144 -13.46 -7.98 1.77
N SER A 145 -13.99 -7.99 2.99
CA SER A 145 -15.32 -8.48 3.33
C SER A 145 -15.74 -7.95 4.70
N ARG A 146 -17.05 -7.85 4.95
CA ARG A 146 -17.59 -7.53 6.29
C ARG A 146 -17.20 -8.56 7.35
N LYS A 147 -16.96 -9.81 6.96
CA LYS A 147 -16.60 -10.92 7.87
C LYS A 147 -15.07 -11.06 8.06
N TYR A 148 -14.26 -10.57 7.12
CA TYR A 148 -12.81 -10.70 7.17
C TYR A 148 -12.21 -9.53 7.97
N LYS A 149 -12.02 -9.73 9.26
CA LYS A 149 -11.50 -8.71 10.19
C LYS A 149 -10.59 -9.36 11.24
N PRO A 150 -9.44 -9.92 10.84
CA PRO A 150 -8.56 -10.66 11.77
C PRO A 150 -8.03 -9.75 12.88
N LEU A 151 -7.48 -8.58 12.59
CA LEU A 151 -6.89 -7.69 13.59
C LEU A 151 -7.94 -7.10 14.53
N LEU A 152 -9.07 -6.62 14.00
CA LEU A 152 -10.16 -6.10 14.84
C LEU A 152 -10.73 -7.18 15.75
N THR A 153 -10.77 -8.44 15.30
CA THR A 153 -11.19 -9.57 16.14
C THR A 153 -10.22 -9.79 17.28
N ILE A 154 -8.91 -9.79 17.01
CA ILE A 154 -7.88 -9.92 18.05
C ILE A 154 -7.93 -8.75 19.03
N ILE A 155 -8.00 -7.52 18.54
CA ILE A 155 -8.13 -6.32 19.38
C ILE A 155 -9.36 -6.39 20.28
N ASN A 156 -10.52 -6.82 19.74
CA ASN A 156 -11.75 -6.94 20.52
C ASN A 156 -11.67 -8.03 21.60
N ILE A 157 -10.93 -9.12 21.36
CA ILE A 157 -10.68 -10.15 22.37
C ILE A 157 -9.86 -9.55 23.53
N PHE A 158 -8.79 -8.80 23.24
CA PHE A 158 -7.99 -8.12 24.25
C PHE A 158 -8.78 -7.06 25.02
N VAL A 159 -9.51 -6.20 24.32
CA VAL A 159 -10.37 -5.17 24.93
C VAL A 159 -11.46 -5.78 25.81
N GLN A 160 -12.00 -6.94 25.44
CA GLN A 160 -13.02 -7.64 26.25
C GLN A 160 -12.42 -8.25 27.52
N SER A 161 -11.11 -8.58 27.54
CA SER A 161 -10.44 -9.04 28.76
C SER A 161 -10.20 -7.92 29.77
N ASP A 162 -10.10 -6.66 29.31
CA ASP A 162 -9.79 -5.50 30.15
C ASP A 162 -11.02 -4.64 30.55
N HIS A 163 -12.25 -5.13 30.36
CA HIS A 163 -13.51 -4.41 30.65
C HIS A 163 -13.66 -3.05 29.92
N LEU A 164 -12.92 -2.80 28.84
CA LEU A 164 -13.04 -1.58 28.04
C LEU A 164 -14.24 -1.64 27.08
N PRO A 165 -14.86 -0.49 26.71
CA PRO A 165 -16.03 -0.48 25.83
C PRO A 165 -15.68 -1.01 24.44
N LYS A 166 -16.53 -1.90 23.89
CA LYS A 166 -16.35 -2.50 22.57
C LYS A 166 -16.28 -1.44 21.49
N ILE A 167 -15.28 -1.51 20.64
CA ILE A 167 -15.20 -0.71 19.42
C ILE A 167 -16.34 -1.18 18.50
N LYS A 168 -17.33 -0.33 18.24
CA LYS A 168 -18.41 -0.64 17.30
C LYS A 168 -17.85 -0.83 15.91
N ILE A 169 -18.01 -2.03 15.38
CA ILE A 169 -17.54 -2.50 14.06
C ILE A 169 -18.67 -2.31 13.05
#